data_fc6a8c33b369f5d21b8581096cc69d8f
#
_entry.id   fc6a8c33b369f5d21b8581096cc69d8f
#
_cell.length_a   1.000
_cell.length_b   1.000
_cell.length_c   1.000
_cell.angle_alpha   90.00
_cell.angle_beta   90.00
_cell.angle_gamma   90.00
#
_symmetry.space_group_name_H-M   'P 1'
#
loop_
_entity.id
_entity.type
_entity.pdbx_description
1 polymer ?
#
loop_
_entity_poly.entity_id
_entity_poly.type
_entity_poly.pdbx_seq_one_letter_code
_entity_poly.pdbx_strand_id
1 'polypeptide(L)'
;MTTGMKHLAAYQANLLDYNAAKDRECNYIGNQIRAARKSMKLSLEQLSQILMGYGVDIGRVAVNKWEKGISIPSAYQLLAVCAALHLEDGFDYFV
;
A
#
# COMPACT_ATOMS: atom_id res chain seq x y z
N MET A 1 13.46 4.00 15.67
CA MET A 1 13.17 2.60 15.45
C MET A 1 13.49 1.75 16.66
N THR A 2 14.63 1.97 17.24
CA THR A 2 15.00 1.19 18.41
C THR A 2 13.97 1.31 19.51
N THR A 3 13.35 2.47 19.65
CA THR A 3 12.31 2.66 20.62
C THR A 3 11.19 1.67 20.45
N GLY A 4 10.84 1.39 19.22
CA GLY A 4 9.80 0.43 18.93
C GLY A 4 10.18 -0.98 19.35
N MET A 5 11.47 -1.30 19.30
CA MET A 5 11.93 -2.63 19.67
C MET A 5 11.72 -2.92 21.15
N LYS A 6 11.89 -1.92 21.98
CA LYS A 6 11.74 -2.09 23.42
C LYS A 6 10.35 -2.55 23.82
N HIS A 7 9.37 -2.13 23.07
CA HIS A 7 7.98 -2.39 23.40
C HIS A 7 7.35 -3.32 22.38
N LEU A 8 8.14 -4.23 21.86
CA LEU A 8 7.74 -4.96 20.69
C LEU A 8 6.34 -5.55 20.79
N ALA A 9 6.07 -6.33 21.82
CA ALA A 9 4.79 -7.01 21.92
C ALA A 9 3.62 -6.04 22.06
N ALA A 10 3.65 -5.21 23.08
CA ALA A 10 2.55 -4.27 23.35
C ALA A 10 2.51 -3.19 22.28
N TYR A 11 3.68 -2.73 21.85
CA TYR A 11 3.78 -1.68 20.87
C TYR A 11 3.20 -2.09 19.53
N GLN A 12 3.50 -3.31 19.09
CA GLN A 12 3.00 -3.78 17.81
C GLN A 12 1.49 -3.93 17.80
N ALA A 13 0.92 -4.42 18.90
CA ALA A 13 -0.54 -4.54 18.97
C ALA A 13 -1.18 -3.16 18.87
N ASN A 14 -0.66 -2.20 19.62
CA ASN A 14 -1.18 -0.84 19.59
C ASN A 14 -0.93 -0.17 18.26
N LEU A 15 0.21 -0.45 17.66
CA LEU A 15 0.55 0.15 16.38
C LEU A 15 -0.38 -0.33 15.27
N LEU A 16 -0.73 -1.61 15.27
CA LEU A 16 -1.65 -2.13 14.26
C LEU A 16 -3.00 -1.45 14.35
N ASP A 17 -3.54 -1.32 15.56
CA ASP A 17 -4.81 -0.64 15.75
C ASP A 17 -4.70 0.84 15.37
N TYR A 18 -3.62 1.47 15.79
CA TYR A 18 -3.39 2.87 15.50
C TYR A 18 -3.27 3.10 14.01
N ASN A 19 -2.51 2.26 13.33
CA ASN A 19 -2.30 2.43 11.89
C ASN A 19 -3.58 2.19 11.10
N ALA A 20 -4.41 1.24 11.53
CA ALA A 20 -5.67 1.02 10.86
C ALA A 20 -6.58 2.23 10.97
N ALA A 21 -6.68 2.79 12.18
CA ALA A 21 -7.49 3.99 12.38
C ALA A 21 -6.92 5.16 11.61
N LYS A 22 -5.60 5.33 11.65
CA LYS A 22 -4.95 6.42 10.95
C LYS A 22 -5.12 6.30 9.46
N ASP A 23 -5.04 5.09 8.93
CA ASP A 23 -5.20 4.89 7.50
C ASP A 23 -6.63 5.22 7.05
N ARG A 24 -7.63 4.80 7.84
CA ARG A 24 -9.01 5.16 7.52
C ARG A 24 -9.21 6.67 7.50
N GLU A 25 -8.51 7.36 8.38
CA GLU A 25 -8.63 8.79 8.51
C GLU A 25 -7.82 9.54 7.46
N CYS A 26 -6.59 9.10 7.22
CA CYS A 26 -5.64 9.80 6.38
C CYS A 26 -5.44 9.17 5.00
N ASN A 27 -5.99 7.97 4.78
CA ASN A 27 -5.80 7.23 3.54
C ASN A 27 -4.32 7.09 3.20
N TYR A 28 -3.55 6.63 4.17
CA TYR A 28 -2.10 6.59 4.02
C TYR A 28 -1.67 5.66 2.89
N ILE A 29 -2.18 4.43 2.88
CA ILE A 29 -1.78 3.44 1.88
C ILE A 29 -2.15 3.92 0.48
N GLY A 30 -3.36 4.41 0.31
CA GLY A 30 -3.80 4.88 -0.99
C GLY A 30 -2.98 6.04 -1.50
N ASN A 31 -2.64 6.97 -0.62
CA ASN A 31 -1.82 8.11 -1.01
C ASN A 31 -0.42 7.69 -1.40
N GLN A 32 0.15 6.68 -0.72
CA GLN A 32 1.46 6.17 -1.08
C GLN A 32 1.45 5.48 -2.44
N ILE A 33 0.42 4.69 -2.70
CA ILE A 33 0.27 4.04 -4.00
C ILE A 33 0.18 5.09 -5.11
N ARG A 34 -0.64 6.09 -4.89
CA ARG A 34 -0.83 7.15 -5.88
C ARG A 34 0.45 7.91 -6.14
N ALA A 35 1.16 8.28 -5.08
CA ALA A 35 2.41 9.02 -5.22
C ALA A 35 3.45 8.22 -6.00
N ALA A 36 3.60 6.94 -5.66
CA ALA A 36 4.56 6.07 -6.34
C ALA A 36 4.17 5.88 -7.80
N ARG A 37 2.87 5.65 -8.07
CA ARG A 37 2.41 5.50 -9.43
C ARG A 37 2.70 6.75 -10.26
N LYS A 38 2.41 7.90 -9.71
CA LYS A 38 2.63 9.17 -10.43
C LYS A 38 4.11 9.45 -10.64
N SER A 39 4.93 9.08 -9.68
CA SER A 39 6.36 9.28 -9.83
C SER A 39 6.92 8.43 -10.97
N MET A 40 6.30 7.30 -11.28
CA MET A 40 6.65 6.48 -12.43
C MET A 40 5.89 6.87 -13.69
N LYS A 41 5.06 7.90 -13.60
CA LYS A 41 4.29 8.42 -14.74
C LYS A 41 3.37 7.36 -15.35
N LEU A 42 2.77 6.55 -14.49
CA LEU A 42 1.84 5.51 -14.92
C LEU A 42 0.41 5.98 -14.74
N SER A 43 -0.45 5.62 -15.69
CA SER A 43 -1.88 5.79 -15.54
C SER A 43 -2.42 4.67 -14.65
N LEU A 44 -3.67 4.83 -14.20
CA LEU A 44 -4.34 3.76 -13.46
C LEU A 44 -4.43 2.49 -14.29
N GLU A 45 -4.73 2.66 -15.57
CA GLU A 45 -4.84 1.53 -16.48
C GLU A 45 -3.51 0.82 -16.64
N GLN A 46 -2.44 1.58 -16.79
CA GLN A 46 -1.10 0.99 -16.94
C GLN A 46 -0.70 0.23 -15.69
N LEU A 47 -0.97 0.78 -14.52
CA LEU A 47 -0.66 0.06 -13.29
C LEU A 47 -1.46 -1.23 -13.18
N SER A 48 -2.75 -1.19 -13.51
CA SER A 48 -3.57 -2.39 -13.45
C SER A 48 -3.04 -3.47 -14.39
N GLN A 49 -2.56 -3.09 -15.56
CA GLN A 49 -1.99 -4.04 -16.50
C GLN A 49 -0.71 -4.66 -15.98
N ILE A 50 0.14 -3.86 -15.34
CA ILE A 50 1.36 -4.38 -14.73
C ILE A 50 1.02 -5.34 -13.59
N LEU A 51 0.03 -4.99 -12.78
CA LEU A 51 -0.41 -5.87 -11.68
C LEU A 51 -0.92 -7.20 -12.20
N MET A 52 -1.58 -7.21 -13.35
CA MET A 52 -2.02 -8.45 -13.95
C MET A 52 -0.84 -9.37 -14.24
N GLY A 53 0.28 -8.80 -14.65
CA GLY A 53 1.50 -9.58 -14.87
C GLY A 53 2.06 -10.20 -13.59
N TYR A 54 1.69 -9.67 -12.44
CA TYR A 54 2.06 -10.22 -11.14
C TYR A 54 0.97 -11.12 -10.55
N GLY A 55 -0.03 -11.45 -11.34
CA GLY A 55 -1.09 -12.34 -10.91
C GLY A 55 -2.24 -11.67 -10.19
N VAL A 56 -2.30 -10.35 -10.22
CA VAL A 56 -3.39 -9.59 -9.62
C VAL A 56 -4.32 -9.11 -10.73
N ASP A 57 -5.39 -9.84 -10.93
CA ASP A 57 -6.34 -9.58 -12.02
C ASP A 57 -7.40 -8.60 -11.54
N ILE A 58 -7.08 -7.33 -11.64
CA ILE A 58 -7.98 -6.25 -11.26
C ILE A 58 -7.91 -5.15 -12.31
N GLY A 59 -8.97 -4.34 -12.39
CA GLY A 59 -8.99 -3.23 -13.32
C GLY A 59 -8.61 -1.91 -12.65
N ARG A 60 -8.59 -0.86 -13.45
CA ARG A 60 -8.24 0.47 -12.96
C ARG A 60 -9.21 0.98 -11.91
N VAL A 61 -10.44 0.50 -11.93
CA VAL A 61 -11.44 0.93 -10.95
C VAL A 61 -11.02 0.50 -9.55
N ALA A 62 -10.53 -0.74 -9.41
CA ALA A 62 -10.08 -1.23 -8.11
C ALA A 62 -8.87 -0.45 -7.62
N VAL A 63 -7.92 -0.18 -8.50
CA VAL A 63 -6.73 0.62 -8.13
C VAL A 63 -7.16 2.01 -7.69
N ASN A 64 -8.10 2.61 -8.41
CA ASN A 64 -8.59 3.92 -8.07
C ASN A 64 -9.25 3.94 -6.69
N LYS A 65 -10.00 2.89 -6.35
CA LYS A 65 -10.61 2.78 -5.03
C LYS A 65 -9.56 2.69 -3.94
N TRP A 66 -8.46 2.00 -4.19
CA TRP A 66 -7.34 1.96 -3.24
C TRP A 66 -6.78 3.35 -3.01
N GLU A 67 -6.56 4.09 -4.11
CA GLU A 67 -5.96 5.41 -4.00
C GLU A 67 -6.88 6.40 -3.29
N LYS A 68 -8.18 6.19 -3.39
CA LYS A 68 -9.15 7.05 -2.73
C LYS A 68 -9.51 6.60 -1.32
N GLY A 69 -8.99 5.46 -0.89
CA GLY A 69 -9.30 4.96 0.44
C GLY A 69 -10.66 4.30 0.57
N ILE A 70 -11.33 4.04 -0.55
CA ILE A 70 -12.63 3.38 -0.53
C ILE A 70 -12.45 1.90 -0.17
N SER A 71 -11.36 1.31 -0.63
CA SER A 71 -10.99 -0.05 -0.28
C SER A 71 -9.49 -0.11 -0.07
N ILE A 72 -9.03 -1.19 0.56
CA ILE A 72 -7.62 -1.38 0.89
C ILE A 72 -7.16 -2.65 0.20
N PRO A 73 -5.99 -2.65 -0.44
CA PRO A 73 -5.49 -3.87 -1.06
C PRO A 73 -5.18 -4.92 0.00
N SER A 74 -5.36 -6.19 -0.35
CA SER A 74 -4.93 -7.28 0.51
C SER A 74 -3.41 -7.27 0.63
N ALA A 75 -2.87 -8.06 1.56
CA ALA A 75 -1.43 -8.15 1.71
C ALA A 75 -0.78 -8.61 0.41
N TYR A 76 -1.37 -9.61 -0.24
CA TYR A 76 -0.85 -10.13 -1.50
C TYR A 76 -0.88 -9.05 -2.59
N GLN A 77 -1.98 -8.33 -2.69
CA GLN A 77 -2.11 -7.26 -3.67
C GLN A 77 -1.12 -6.13 -3.40
N LEU A 78 -0.91 -5.81 -2.13
CA LEU A 78 0.04 -4.76 -1.78
C LEU A 78 1.47 -5.15 -2.13
N LEU A 79 1.82 -6.42 -1.94
CA LEU A 79 3.14 -6.89 -2.36
C LEU A 79 3.31 -6.78 -3.86
N ALA A 80 2.27 -7.09 -4.62
CA ALA A 80 2.31 -6.94 -6.08
C ALA A 80 2.46 -5.48 -6.47
N VAL A 81 1.80 -4.57 -5.77
CA VAL A 81 1.96 -3.14 -6.01
C VAL A 81 3.40 -2.71 -5.77
N CYS A 82 4.01 -3.18 -4.69
CA CYS A 82 5.39 -2.85 -4.39
C CYS A 82 6.32 -3.33 -5.51
N ALA A 83 6.09 -4.55 -6.00
CA ALA A 83 6.90 -5.07 -7.09
C ALA A 83 6.68 -4.27 -8.36
N ALA A 84 5.44 -3.96 -8.68
CA ALA A 84 5.09 -3.22 -9.90
C ALA A 84 5.70 -1.82 -9.90
N LEU A 85 5.78 -1.19 -8.74
CA LEU A 85 6.27 0.18 -8.62
C LEU A 85 7.74 0.23 -8.21
N HIS A 86 8.42 -0.91 -8.22
CA HIS A 86 9.85 -1.01 -7.89
C HIS A 86 10.17 -0.50 -6.50
N LEU A 87 9.31 -0.78 -5.56
CA LEU A 87 9.53 -0.41 -4.16
C LEU A 87 10.25 -1.59 -3.50
N GLU A 88 11.58 -1.57 -3.53
CA GLU A 88 12.38 -2.70 -3.10
C GLU A 88 12.17 -3.03 -1.64
N ASP A 89 12.08 -2.01 -0.81
CA ASP A 89 11.81 -2.18 0.60
C ASP A 89 10.33 -1.91 0.85
N GLY A 90 9.50 -2.52 0.03
CA GLY A 90 8.09 -2.22 -0.02
C GLY A 90 7.40 -2.21 1.33
N PHE A 91 7.73 -3.20 2.16
CA PHE A 91 7.12 -3.30 3.46
C PHE A 91 7.50 -2.10 4.34
N ASP A 92 8.78 -1.73 4.30
CA ASP A 92 9.25 -0.59 5.07
C ASP A 92 8.67 0.71 4.53
N TYR A 93 8.45 0.74 3.24
CA TYR A 93 7.90 1.93 2.60
C TYR A 93 6.50 2.26 3.12
N PHE A 94 5.70 1.23 3.41
CA PHE A 94 4.33 1.40 3.86
C PHE A 94 4.18 1.30 5.37
N VAL A 95 5.22 1.01 6.07
CA VAL A 95 5.22 0.93 7.52
C VAL A 95 5.81 2.19 8.13
#